data_3ecd29071138d2cef0f9743aba8440b7
#
_entry.id   3ecd29071138d2cef0f9743aba8440b7
#
_cell.length_a   1.000
_cell.length_b   1.000
_cell.length_c   1.000
_cell.angle_alpha   90.00
_cell.angle_beta   90.00
_cell.angle_gamma   90.00
#
_symmetry.space_group_name_H-M   'P 1'
#
loop_
_entity.id
_entity.type
_entity.pdbx_description
1 polymer ?
#
loop_
_entity_poly.entity_id
_entity_poly.type
_entity_poly.pdbx_seq_one_letter_code
_entity_poly.pdbx_strand_id
1 'polypeptide(L)'
;MIDKLIFTVTPIFSIPPRGAAAVETWIYQVAKRTRIPNRIACIREDGFSEKDIVNERCSIHRIGFSRLYKRIFQKWSRIDPIPYSQRVLNIAKDFNITNDSIIIVHNSMKLYRQIREKAPDAKMIMHMHNAFTPKGLDSNVKMLVPSQYLKDFYEKHLPDAEICIVPNGTELHNLDKELPPLTKQDLGIPSEKKVIFYAGRISPEKGTVLLLQALV
;
A
#
# COMPACT_ATOMS: atom_id res chain seq x y z
N MET A 1 -17.95 -22.29 10.15
CA MET A 1 -17.79 -21.28 9.08
C MET A 1 -16.78 -20.27 9.58
N ILE A 2 -15.74 -19.98 8.81
CA ILE A 2 -14.69 -19.04 9.26
C ILE A 2 -15.23 -17.64 8.96
N ASP A 3 -15.79 -16.97 9.98
CA ASP A 3 -16.28 -15.59 9.87
C ASP A 3 -15.13 -14.55 9.90
N LYS A 4 -13.90 -15.02 9.70
CA LYS A 4 -12.72 -14.16 9.66
C LYS A 4 -12.64 -13.45 8.31
N LEU A 5 -12.64 -12.14 8.32
CA LEU A 5 -12.48 -11.30 7.15
C LEU A 5 -11.25 -10.40 7.34
N ILE A 6 -10.42 -10.31 6.31
CA ILE A 6 -9.38 -9.29 6.24
C ILE A 6 -9.94 -8.12 5.42
N PHE A 7 -9.96 -6.93 6.01
CA PHE A 7 -10.36 -5.70 5.34
C PHE A 7 -9.14 -4.81 5.18
N THR A 8 -8.63 -4.74 3.97
CA THR A 8 -7.40 -4.01 3.64
C THR A 8 -7.74 -2.62 3.11
N VAL A 9 -7.05 -1.60 3.62
CA VAL A 9 -7.33 -0.20 3.27
C VAL A 9 -6.06 0.53 2.85
N THR A 10 -6.10 1.15 1.66
CA THR A 10 -5.07 2.09 1.19
C THR A 10 -5.72 3.36 0.63
N PRO A 11 -5.25 4.56 1.03
CA PRO A 11 -5.82 5.82 0.56
C PRO A 11 -5.05 6.45 -0.62
N ILE A 12 -4.04 5.79 -1.19
CA ILE A 12 -3.09 6.45 -2.09
C ILE A 12 -3.44 6.23 -3.56
N PHE A 13 -3.52 4.99 -4.02
CA PHE A 13 -3.81 4.64 -5.41
C PHE A 13 -4.91 3.60 -5.54
N SER A 14 -5.41 3.42 -6.76
CA SER A 14 -6.30 2.30 -7.10
C SER A 14 -5.57 0.96 -7.07
N ILE A 15 -6.31 -0.11 -6.83
CA ILE A 15 -5.83 -1.49 -6.91
C ILE A 15 -6.61 -2.22 -8.01
N PRO A 16 -5.92 -3.00 -8.90
CA PRO A 16 -4.48 -3.02 -9.10
C PRO A 16 -3.99 -1.66 -9.63
N PRO A 17 -2.75 -1.25 -9.31
CA PRO A 17 -2.26 0.03 -9.78
C PRO A 17 -1.93 0.00 -11.28
N ARG A 18 -2.09 1.14 -11.98
CA ARG A 18 -1.71 1.28 -13.40
C ARG A 18 -0.24 1.57 -13.63
N GLY A 19 0.45 1.99 -12.59
CA GLY A 19 1.85 2.40 -12.66
C GLY A 19 2.68 1.84 -11.51
N ALA A 20 3.85 2.42 -11.28
CA ALA A 20 4.77 2.01 -10.24
C ALA A 20 4.25 2.40 -8.84
N ALA A 21 3.48 1.52 -8.22
CA ALA A 21 2.95 1.64 -6.86
C ALA A 21 3.19 0.33 -6.10
N ALA A 22 4.35 0.22 -5.48
CA ALA A 22 4.83 -1.02 -4.86
C ALA A 22 3.90 -1.54 -3.76
N VAL A 23 3.34 -0.64 -2.94
CA VAL A 23 2.43 -1.00 -1.84
C VAL A 23 1.13 -1.59 -2.36
N GLU A 24 0.50 -0.95 -3.33
CA GLU A 24 -0.75 -1.40 -3.94
C GLU A 24 -0.55 -2.69 -4.75
N THR A 25 0.60 -2.85 -5.41
CA THR A 25 0.99 -4.10 -6.06
C THR A 25 1.11 -5.22 -5.03
N TRP A 26 1.81 -4.97 -3.91
CA TRP A 26 1.94 -5.93 -2.83
C TRP A 26 0.57 -6.33 -2.26
N ILE A 27 -0.29 -5.35 -1.95
CA ILE A 27 -1.65 -5.61 -1.46
C ILE A 27 -2.41 -6.51 -2.43
N TYR A 28 -2.41 -6.18 -3.72
CA TYR A 28 -3.11 -6.96 -4.73
C TYR A 28 -2.60 -8.39 -4.82
N GLN A 29 -1.27 -8.58 -4.84
CA GLN A 29 -0.64 -9.89 -4.96
C GLN A 29 -0.88 -10.77 -3.74
N VAL A 30 -0.87 -10.20 -2.54
CA VAL A 30 -1.17 -10.92 -1.30
C VAL A 30 -2.67 -11.25 -1.23
N ALA A 31 -3.54 -10.27 -1.48
CA ALA A 31 -4.97 -10.44 -1.35
C ALA A 31 -5.54 -11.50 -2.29
N LYS A 32 -5.07 -11.56 -3.55
CA LYS A 32 -5.54 -12.58 -4.49
C LYS A 32 -5.11 -14.00 -4.15
N ARG A 33 -4.07 -14.18 -3.31
CA ARG A 33 -3.51 -15.48 -2.93
C ARG A 33 -3.92 -15.96 -1.54
N THR A 34 -4.39 -15.06 -0.69
CA THR A 34 -4.77 -15.45 0.66
C THR A 34 -5.97 -16.40 0.66
N ARG A 35 -5.96 -17.35 1.59
CA ARG A 35 -7.07 -18.32 1.79
C ARG A 35 -8.21 -17.73 2.63
N ILE A 36 -7.95 -16.64 3.33
CA ILE A 36 -8.94 -15.94 4.14
C ILE A 36 -9.72 -14.97 3.24
N PRO A 37 -11.06 -14.93 3.33
CA PRO A 37 -11.84 -13.92 2.63
C PRO A 37 -11.31 -12.51 2.91
N ASN A 38 -11.15 -11.72 1.86
CA ASN A 38 -10.64 -10.36 2.01
C ASN A 38 -11.38 -9.36 1.13
N ARG A 39 -11.41 -8.13 1.60
CA ARG A 39 -12.00 -6.98 0.91
C ARG A 39 -10.98 -5.85 0.92
N ILE A 40 -10.80 -5.22 -0.22
CA ILE A 40 -9.88 -4.10 -0.37
C ILE A 40 -10.69 -2.83 -0.59
N ALA A 41 -10.45 -1.81 0.24
CA ALA A 41 -10.95 -0.46 0.02
C ALA A 41 -9.79 0.44 -0.43
N CYS A 42 -9.93 1.07 -1.59
CA CYS A 42 -8.92 1.96 -2.15
C CYS A 42 -9.54 3.17 -2.87
N ILE A 43 -8.72 4.10 -3.30
CA ILE A 43 -9.16 5.24 -4.11
C ILE A 43 -9.58 4.73 -5.50
N ARG A 44 -10.65 5.33 -6.05
CA ARG A 44 -11.03 5.15 -7.46
C ARG A 44 -10.34 6.20 -8.32
N GLU A 45 -9.51 5.74 -9.24
CA GLU A 45 -8.96 6.56 -10.32
C GLU A 45 -9.86 6.47 -11.56
N ASP A 46 -9.70 7.42 -12.49
CA ASP A 46 -10.49 7.47 -13.72
C ASP A 46 -10.32 6.18 -14.55
N GLY A 47 -11.44 5.66 -15.05
CA GLY A 47 -11.47 4.42 -15.86
C GLY A 47 -11.47 3.12 -15.05
N PHE A 48 -11.57 3.17 -13.72
CA PHE A 48 -11.85 1.99 -12.90
C PHE A 48 -13.32 1.92 -12.49
N SER A 49 -13.87 0.70 -12.45
CA SER A 49 -15.17 0.41 -11.84
C SER A 49 -15.15 0.66 -10.33
N GLU A 50 -16.33 0.85 -9.73
CA GLU A 50 -16.43 1.00 -8.27
C GLU A 50 -16.10 -0.31 -7.54
N LYS A 51 -16.43 -1.44 -8.15
CA LYS A 51 -16.25 -2.75 -7.57
C LYS A 51 -15.72 -3.72 -8.61
N ASP A 52 -14.74 -4.52 -8.20
CA ASP A 52 -14.25 -5.67 -8.96
C ASP A 52 -14.20 -6.90 -8.07
N ILE A 53 -14.49 -8.06 -8.66
CA ILE A 53 -14.30 -9.38 -8.04
C ILE A 53 -13.03 -9.97 -8.63
N VAL A 54 -12.01 -10.15 -7.79
CA VAL A 54 -10.72 -10.73 -8.19
C VAL A 54 -10.83 -12.25 -8.25
N ASN A 55 -11.47 -12.83 -7.23
CA ASN A 55 -11.79 -14.26 -7.13
C ASN A 55 -12.89 -14.45 -6.07
N GLU A 56 -13.26 -15.70 -5.79
CA GLU A 56 -14.30 -16.05 -4.82
C GLU A 56 -14.07 -15.48 -3.42
N ARG A 57 -12.83 -15.19 -3.05
CA ARG A 57 -12.44 -14.72 -1.71
C ARG A 57 -12.02 -13.27 -1.67
N CYS A 58 -11.74 -12.64 -2.82
CA CYS A 58 -11.20 -11.30 -2.89
C CYS A 58 -12.06 -10.37 -3.74
N SER A 59 -12.49 -9.25 -3.18
CA SER A 59 -13.11 -8.16 -3.93
C SER A 59 -12.47 -6.81 -3.59
N ILE A 60 -12.50 -5.90 -4.57
CA ILE A 60 -11.96 -4.56 -4.48
C ILE A 60 -13.13 -3.58 -4.54
N HIS A 61 -13.14 -2.63 -3.62
CA HIS A 61 -14.13 -1.55 -3.50
C HIS A 61 -13.41 -0.22 -3.62
N ARG A 62 -13.71 0.55 -4.66
CA ARG A 62 -13.03 1.80 -4.95
C ARG A 62 -13.89 2.99 -4.59
N ILE A 63 -13.33 3.89 -3.79
CA ILE A 63 -13.98 5.09 -3.28
C ILE A 63 -13.67 6.25 -4.22
N GLY A 64 -14.68 6.67 -4.97
CA GLY A 64 -14.61 7.81 -5.86
C GLY A 64 -15.01 9.11 -5.19
N PHE A 65 -14.41 10.20 -5.66
CA PHE A 65 -14.80 11.57 -5.33
C PHE A 65 -15.07 12.32 -6.62
N SER A 66 -16.28 12.87 -6.78
CA SER A 66 -16.57 13.70 -7.96
C SER A 66 -15.67 14.95 -7.99
N ARG A 67 -15.41 15.47 -9.18
CA ARG A 67 -14.60 16.70 -9.34
C ARG A 67 -15.22 17.88 -8.57
N LEU A 68 -16.54 17.98 -8.57
CA LEU A 68 -17.28 19.02 -7.84
C LEU A 68 -17.09 18.86 -6.32
N TYR A 69 -17.20 17.64 -5.80
CA TYR A 69 -16.99 17.34 -4.39
C TYR A 69 -15.58 17.73 -3.94
N LYS A 70 -14.54 17.32 -4.71
CA LYS A 70 -13.16 17.70 -4.44
C LYS A 70 -12.96 19.21 -4.41
N ARG A 71 -13.59 19.93 -5.36
CA ARG A 71 -13.49 21.38 -5.47
C ARG A 71 -14.11 22.08 -4.26
N ILE A 72 -15.32 21.69 -3.86
CA ILE A 72 -16.06 22.34 -2.76
C ILE A 72 -15.45 21.97 -1.41
N PHE A 73 -15.33 20.69 -1.11
CA PHE A 73 -15.05 20.22 0.25
C PHE A 73 -13.56 20.01 0.53
N GLN A 74 -12.77 19.60 -0.43
CA GLN A 74 -11.34 19.35 -0.19
C GLN A 74 -10.46 20.57 -0.49
N LYS A 75 -10.85 21.40 -1.47
CA LYS A 75 -10.05 22.56 -1.88
C LYS A 75 -10.53 23.87 -1.28
N TRP A 76 -11.84 24.13 -1.26
CA TRP A 76 -12.41 25.42 -0.88
C TRP A 76 -12.76 25.49 0.61
N SER A 77 -13.63 24.64 1.11
CA SER A 77 -14.03 24.65 2.53
C SER A 77 -13.03 23.96 3.47
N ARG A 78 -12.21 23.04 2.95
CA ARG A 78 -11.32 22.14 3.71
C ARG A 78 -12.04 21.31 4.77
N ILE A 79 -13.38 21.29 4.75
CA ILE A 79 -14.22 20.47 5.62
C ILE A 79 -14.84 19.39 4.75
N ASP A 80 -14.43 18.14 4.93
CA ASP A 80 -14.98 16.99 4.22
C ASP A 80 -16.11 16.38 5.06
N PRO A 81 -17.39 16.54 4.65
CA PRO A 81 -18.53 16.05 5.42
C PRO A 81 -18.59 14.52 5.47
N ILE A 82 -18.06 13.86 4.45
CA ILE A 82 -17.97 12.39 4.39
C ILE A 82 -16.53 12.01 4.06
N PRO A 83 -15.61 12.07 5.04
CA PRO A 83 -14.21 11.80 4.82
C PRO A 83 -13.97 10.37 4.36
N TYR A 84 -12.81 10.14 3.77
CA TYR A 84 -12.43 8.82 3.26
C TYR A 84 -12.60 7.71 4.31
N SER A 85 -12.22 7.98 5.56
CA SER A 85 -12.42 7.05 6.69
C SER A 85 -13.88 6.64 6.90
N GLN A 86 -14.84 7.58 6.76
CA GLN A 86 -16.25 7.28 6.88
C GLN A 86 -16.75 6.39 5.72
N ARG A 87 -16.28 6.65 4.50
CA ARG A 87 -16.63 5.84 3.32
C ARG A 87 -16.06 4.43 3.44
N VAL A 88 -14.84 4.29 3.96
CA VAL A 88 -14.23 2.99 4.30
C VAL A 88 -15.09 2.23 5.30
N LEU A 89 -15.51 2.88 6.38
CA LEU A 89 -16.36 2.25 7.41
C LEU A 89 -17.75 1.90 6.89
N ASN A 90 -18.32 2.67 5.97
CA ASN A 90 -19.57 2.31 5.34
C ASN A 90 -19.45 1.03 4.51
N ILE A 91 -18.38 0.89 3.72
CA ILE A 91 -18.07 -0.36 3.02
C ILE A 91 -17.87 -1.50 4.03
N ALA A 92 -17.16 -1.24 5.12
CA ALA A 92 -16.91 -2.23 6.14
C ALA A 92 -18.19 -2.77 6.80
N LYS A 93 -19.18 -1.90 7.02
CA LYS A 93 -20.52 -2.27 7.56
C LYS A 93 -21.28 -3.21 6.63
N ASP A 94 -21.19 -3.01 5.31
CA ASP A 94 -21.86 -3.85 4.32
C ASP A 94 -21.36 -5.31 4.35
N PHE A 95 -20.20 -5.56 4.96
CA PHE A 95 -19.59 -6.88 5.10
C PHE A 95 -19.74 -7.49 6.50
N ASN A 96 -20.56 -6.92 7.38
CA ASN A 96 -20.75 -7.40 8.75
C ASN A 96 -19.41 -7.72 9.43
N ILE A 97 -18.49 -6.74 9.43
CA ILE A 97 -17.19 -6.93 10.09
C ILE A 97 -17.44 -7.27 11.56
N THR A 98 -17.18 -8.53 11.89
CA THR A 98 -17.33 -9.09 13.23
C THR A 98 -16.07 -8.84 14.06
N ASN A 99 -16.14 -9.17 15.34
CA ASN A 99 -14.98 -9.15 16.24
C ASN A 99 -13.83 -10.07 15.81
N ASP A 100 -14.06 -10.98 14.87
CA ASP A 100 -13.04 -11.86 14.27
C ASP A 100 -12.41 -11.31 13.01
N SER A 101 -12.91 -10.19 12.49
CA SER A 101 -12.36 -9.50 11.34
C SER A 101 -11.19 -8.59 11.73
N ILE A 102 -10.27 -8.38 10.79
CA ILE A 102 -9.10 -7.51 11.01
C ILE A 102 -9.09 -6.43 9.93
N ILE A 103 -8.93 -5.18 10.35
CA ILE A 103 -8.72 -4.04 9.44
C ILE A 103 -7.22 -3.76 9.34
N ILE A 104 -6.67 -3.88 8.14
CA ILE A 104 -5.26 -3.56 7.87
C ILE A 104 -5.19 -2.23 7.11
N VAL A 105 -4.56 -1.23 7.70
CA VAL A 105 -4.37 0.10 7.09
C VAL A 105 -2.93 0.24 6.62
N HIS A 106 -2.74 0.54 5.33
CA HIS A 106 -1.41 0.68 4.74
C HIS A 106 -0.97 2.14 4.67
N ASN A 107 0.25 2.40 5.13
CA ASN A 107 1.00 3.67 4.99
C ASN A 107 0.25 4.97 5.36
N SER A 108 -0.82 4.91 6.13
CA SER A 108 -1.60 6.09 6.49
C SER A 108 -1.99 6.13 7.98
N MET A 109 -1.13 6.70 8.79
CA MET A 109 -1.39 6.90 10.22
C MET A 109 -2.63 7.76 10.46
N LYS A 110 -2.84 8.80 9.62
CA LYS A 110 -4.04 9.63 9.69
C LYS A 110 -5.31 8.80 9.53
N LEU A 111 -5.35 7.95 8.51
CA LEU A 111 -6.50 7.09 8.24
C LEU A 111 -6.70 6.07 9.36
N TYR A 112 -5.62 5.46 9.85
CA TYR A 112 -5.66 4.54 10.98
C TYR A 112 -6.32 5.18 12.19
N ARG A 113 -5.88 6.37 12.61
CA ARG A 113 -6.48 7.11 13.74
C ARG A 113 -7.95 7.42 13.50
N GLN A 114 -8.30 7.93 12.32
CA GLN A 114 -9.68 8.27 12.00
C GLN A 114 -10.63 7.05 12.01
N ILE A 115 -10.13 5.87 11.64
CA ILE A 115 -10.90 4.63 11.74
C ILE A 115 -10.98 4.20 13.21
N ARG A 116 -9.88 4.25 13.96
CA ARG A 116 -9.83 3.89 15.38
C ARG A 116 -10.78 4.75 16.22
N GLU A 117 -10.82 6.06 15.99
CA GLU A 117 -11.74 6.98 16.67
C GLU A 117 -13.22 6.63 16.47
N LYS A 118 -13.57 6.11 15.28
CA LYS A 118 -14.96 5.78 14.92
C LYS A 118 -15.35 4.32 15.17
N ALA A 119 -14.37 3.45 15.31
CA ALA A 119 -14.53 2.02 15.55
C ALA A 119 -13.48 1.55 16.58
N PRO A 120 -13.61 1.97 17.85
CA PRO A 120 -12.59 1.71 18.88
C PRO A 120 -12.39 0.22 19.16
N ASP A 121 -13.43 -0.60 19.01
CA ASP A 121 -13.40 -2.04 19.28
C ASP A 121 -12.88 -2.88 18.09
N ALA A 122 -12.64 -2.25 16.93
CA ALA A 122 -12.17 -2.97 15.76
C ALA A 122 -10.74 -3.48 15.97
N LYS A 123 -10.48 -4.73 15.59
CA LYS A 123 -9.12 -5.27 15.52
C LYS A 123 -8.41 -4.62 14.33
N MET A 124 -7.41 -3.83 14.61
CA MET A 124 -6.70 -3.06 13.59
C MET A 124 -5.20 -3.37 13.62
N ILE A 125 -4.62 -3.39 12.42
CA ILE A 125 -3.18 -3.50 12.20
C ILE A 125 -2.74 -2.36 11.30
N MET A 126 -1.64 -1.69 11.67
CA MET A 126 -0.97 -0.70 10.83
C MET A 126 0.14 -1.38 10.03
N HIS A 127 0.08 -1.36 8.69
CA HIS A 127 1.16 -1.88 7.85
C HIS A 127 1.96 -0.72 7.25
N MET A 128 3.20 -0.56 7.73
CA MET A 128 4.09 0.51 7.29
C MET A 128 5.16 -0.03 6.35
N HIS A 129 5.30 0.62 5.20
CA HIS A 129 6.28 0.29 4.18
C HIS A 129 7.44 1.31 4.09
N ASN A 130 7.33 2.40 4.86
CA ASN A 130 8.32 3.48 4.89
C ASN A 130 8.54 3.96 6.33
N ALA A 131 9.70 4.55 6.59
CA ALA A 131 10.04 5.15 7.88
C ALA A 131 9.41 6.56 7.98
N PHE A 132 8.24 6.65 8.59
CA PHE A 132 7.60 7.92 8.93
C PHE A 132 7.51 8.07 10.44
N THR A 133 7.78 9.26 10.96
CA THR A 133 7.59 9.53 12.39
C THR A 133 6.16 9.21 12.81
N PRO A 134 5.93 8.32 13.80
CA PRO A 134 4.61 7.81 14.14
C PRO A 134 3.82 8.81 15.01
N LYS A 135 3.45 9.95 14.43
CA LYS A 135 2.69 10.98 15.13
C LYS A 135 1.25 10.55 15.39
N GLY A 136 0.89 10.49 16.68
CA GLY A 136 -0.47 10.23 17.14
C GLY A 136 -0.97 8.81 16.88
N LEU A 137 -0.10 7.83 16.81
CA LEU A 137 -0.44 6.43 16.99
C LEU A 137 -0.39 6.10 18.49
N ASP A 138 -1.22 5.14 18.89
CA ASP A 138 -1.19 4.60 20.26
C ASP A 138 0.12 3.87 20.50
N SER A 139 0.66 3.93 21.71
CA SER A 139 1.94 3.28 22.07
C SER A 139 1.90 1.75 21.87
N ASN A 140 0.73 1.13 22.05
CA ASN A 140 0.49 -0.30 21.93
C ASN A 140 -0.06 -0.75 20.56
N VAL A 141 0.18 0.04 19.51
CA VAL A 141 -0.30 -0.28 18.15
C VAL A 141 0.27 -1.61 17.66
N LYS A 142 -0.58 -2.42 17.01
CA LYS A 142 -0.11 -3.61 16.26
C LYS A 142 0.33 -3.19 14.88
N MET A 143 1.56 -3.56 14.52
CA MET A 143 2.19 -3.09 13.29
C MET A 143 2.86 -4.21 12.49
N LEU A 144 2.76 -4.13 11.16
CA LEU A 144 3.54 -4.92 10.23
C LEU A 144 4.54 -4.03 9.52
N VAL A 145 5.75 -4.54 9.30
CA VAL A 145 6.82 -3.85 8.57
C VAL A 145 7.60 -4.84 7.68
N PRO A 146 8.16 -4.42 6.53
CA PRO A 146 8.84 -5.33 5.61
C PRO A 146 10.28 -5.66 5.96
N SER A 147 10.89 -5.03 6.96
CA SER A 147 12.32 -5.20 7.25
C SER A 147 12.68 -4.96 8.71
N GLN A 148 13.85 -5.50 9.14
CA GLN A 148 14.39 -5.25 10.45
C GLN A 148 14.68 -3.75 10.68
N TYR A 149 15.19 -3.05 9.65
CA TYR A 149 15.42 -1.60 9.72
C TYR A 149 14.15 -0.83 10.13
N LEU A 150 13.01 -1.16 9.53
CA LEU A 150 11.74 -0.49 9.88
C LEU A 150 11.24 -0.92 11.25
N LYS A 151 11.47 -2.16 11.65
CA LYS A 151 11.14 -2.63 13.00
C LYS A 151 11.92 -1.83 14.03
N ASP A 152 13.25 -1.75 13.92
CA ASP A 152 14.12 -0.99 14.83
C ASP A 152 13.75 0.50 14.87
N PHE A 153 13.42 1.07 13.69
CA PHE A 153 12.95 2.45 13.59
C PHE A 153 11.67 2.67 14.40
N TYR A 154 10.66 1.81 14.26
CA TYR A 154 9.39 1.98 14.96
C TYR A 154 9.47 1.61 16.44
N GLU A 155 10.22 0.59 16.84
CA GLU A 155 10.47 0.24 18.25
C GLU A 155 11.10 1.40 19.02
N LYS A 156 12.03 2.14 18.39
CA LYS A 156 12.63 3.34 19.00
C LYS A 156 11.61 4.45 19.29
N HIS A 157 10.56 4.56 18.50
CA HIS A 157 9.54 5.62 18.62
C HIS A 157 8.28 5.17 19.36
N LEU A 158 8.00 3.89 19.37
CA LEU A 158 6.83 3.24 19.96
C LEU A 158 7.28 1.97 20.68
N PRO A 159 7.88 2.09 21.87
CA PRO A 159 8.50 0.94 22.56
C PRO A 159 7.50 -0.14 22.98
N ASP A 160 6.22 0.20 23.16
CA ASP A 160 5.17 -0.74 23.56
C ASP A 160 4.42 -1.33 22.36
N ALA A 161 4.80 -0.99 21.13
CA ALA A 161 4.14 -1.49 19.93
C ALA A 161 4.47 -2.97 19.68
N GLU A 162 3.46 -3.73 19.27
CA GLU A 162 3.65 -5.11 18.81
C GLU A 162 4.01 -5.10 17.32
N ILE A 163 5.31 -5.26 16.99
CA ILE A 163 5.81 -5.12 15.62
C ILE A 163 6.28 -6.46 15.06
N CYS A 164 5.63 -6.91 13.97
CA CYS A 164 5.99 -8.11 13.24
C CYS A 164 6.62 -7.77 11.88
N ILE A 165 7.65 -8.52 11.47
CA ILE A 165 8.26 -8.40 10.14
C ILE A 165 7.52 -9.32 9.16
N VAL A 166 7.03 -8.72 8.07
CA VAL A 166 6.45 -9.43 6.92
C VAL A 166 7.23 -8.97 5.68
N PRO A 167 8.26 -9.70 5.25
CA PRO A 167 9.09 -9.31 4.11
C PRO A 167 8.27 -9.14 2.82
N ASN A 168 8.69 -8.22 1.97
CA ASN A 168 8.12 -8.10 0.64
C ASN A 168 8.52 -9.31 -0.20
N GLY A 169 7.55 -9.87 -0.91
CA GLY A 169 7.76 -10.92 -1.91
C GLY A 169 7.75 -10.36 -3.32
N THR A 170 8.28 -11.13 -4.25
CA THR A 170 8.17 -10.87 -5.69
C THR A 170 7.67 -12.12 -6.42
N GLU A 171 7.05 -11.91 -7.58
CA GLU A 171 6.65 -12.99 -8.47
C GLU A 171 7.84 -13.45 -9.30
N LEU A 172 8.23 -14.71 -9.17
CA LEU A 172 9.37 -15.29 -9.90
C LEU A 172 9.00 -15.86 -11.27
N HIS A 173 7.72 -15.97 -11.61
CA HIS A 173 7.23 -16.61 -12.85
C HIS A 173 7.83 -16.08 -14.16
N ASN A 174 8.37 -14.87 -14.15
CA ASN A 174 9.02 -14.30 -15.31
C ASN A 174 10.55 -14.48 -15.30
N LEU A 175 11.12 -14.98 -14.20
CA LEU A 175 12.57 -15.24 -14.09
C LEU A 175 12.92 -16.64 -14.63
N ASP A 176 11.95 -17.56 -14.67
CA ASP A 176 12.13 -18.92 -15.21
C ASP A 176 12.07 -18.97 -16.74
N LYS A 177 11.70 -17.89 -17.40
CA LYS A 177 11.87 -17.76 -18.85
C LYS A 177 13.31 -17.42 -19.11
N GLU A 178 14.07 -18.36 -19.62
CA GLU A 178 15.38 -18.09 -20.21
C GLU A 178 15.21 -17.13 -21.39
N LEU A 179 15.14 -15.85 -21.06
CA LEU A 179 15.31 -14.82 -22.08
C LEU A 179 16.77 -14.85 -22.47
N PRO A 180 17.08 -14.91 -23.76
CA PRO A 180 18.48 -14.84 -24.20
C PRO A 180 19.10 -13.57 -23.59
N PRO A 181 20.34 -13.66 -23.08
CA PRO A 181 20.99 -12.50 -22.48
C PRO A 181 21.15 -11.42 -23.53
N LEU A 182 20.63 -10.21 -23.22
CA LEU A 182 20.81 -9.03 -24.07
C LEU A 182 22.31 -8.70 -24.14
N THR A 183 22.82 -8.61 -25.35
CA THR A 183 24.19 -8.19 -25.60
C THR A 183 24.29 -6.66 -25.76
N LYS A 184 25.50 -6.12 -25.66
CA LYS A 184 25.74 -4.69 -25.96
C LYS A 184 25.29 -4.33 -27.39
N GLN A 185 25.49 -5.26 -28.33
CA GLN A 185 25.11 -5.07 -29.74
C GLN A 185 23.60 -4.92 -29.90
N ASP A 186 22.79 -5.71 -29.18
CA ASP A 186 21.32 -5.61 -29.19
C ASP A 186 20.84 -4.26 -28.68
N LEU A 187 21.63 -3.61 -27.82
CA LEU A 187 21.35 -2.28 -27.26
C LEU A 187 22.01 -1.13 -28.05
N GLY A 188 22.69 -1.43 -29.17
CA GLY A 188 23.43 -0.44 -29.95
C GLY A 188 24.64 0.16 -29.20
N ILE A 189 25.18 -0.54 -28.21
CA ILE A 189 26.31 -0.07 -27.41
C ILE A 189 27.59 -0.65 -27.98
N PRO A 190 28.61 0.17 -28.32
CA PRO A 190 29.90 -0.33 -28.77
C PRO A 190 30.53 -1.29 -27.76
N SER A 191 31.15 -2.37 -28.29
CA SER A 191 31.67 -3.48 -27.44
C SER A 191 32.71 -3.04 -26.41
N GLU A 192 33.53 -2.04 -26.77
CA GLU A 192 34.60 -1.47 -25.94
C GLU A 192 34.09 -0.57 -24.80
N LYS A 193 32.84 -0.07 -24.88
CA LYS A 193 32.28 0.80 -23.84
C LYS A 193 31.95 0.01 -22.57
N LYS A 194 32.30 0.58 -21.42
CA LYS A 194 31.81 0.09 -20.13
C LYS A 194 30.36 0.53 -19.95
N VAL A 195 29.53 -0.35 -19.39
CA VAL A 195 28.11 -0.05 -19.13
C VAL A 195 27.90 0.02 -17.62
N ILE A 196 27.34 1.12 -17.17
CA ILE A 196 26.81 1.26 -15.81
C ILE A 196 25.31 1.27 -15.91
N PHE A 197 24.68 0.26 -15.30
CA PHE A 197 23.23 0.11 -15.30
C PHE A 197 22.65 0.62 -13.98
N TYR A 198 21.66 1.51 -14.10
CA TYR A 198 20.87 1.99 -12.96
C TYR A 198 19.40 1.73 -13.20
N ALA A 199 18.73 1.06 -12.23
CA ALA A 199 17.30 0.82 -12.26
C ALA A 199 16.65 1.43 -11.03
N GLY A 200 15.79 2.42 -11.22
CA GLY A 200 15.09 3.09 -10.12
C GLY A 200 14.39 4.37 -10.56
N ARG A 201 13.62 4.96 -9.64
CA ARG A 201 13.07 6.30 -9.87
C ARG A 201 14.20 7.33 -9.94
N ILE A 202 14.08 8.27 -10.88
CA ILE A 202 14.99 9.41 -10.92
C ILE A 202 14.54 10.40 -9.85
N SER A 203 15.19 10.37 -8.70
CA SER A 203 14.88 11.23 -7.57
C SER A 203 16.10 11.39 -6.65
N PRO A 204 16.22 12.50 -5.92
CA PRO A 204 17.37 12.78 -5.05
C PRO A 204 17.66 11.66 -4.05
N GLU A 205 16.62 11.11 -3.42
CA GLU A 205 16.74 10.04 -2.42
C GLU A 205 17.24 8.70 -2.99
N LYS A 206 17.22 8.53 -4.33
CA LYS A 206 17.75 7.35 -5.03
C LYS A 206 19.19 7.52 -5.49
N GLY A 207 19.82 8.67 -5.19
CA GLY A 207 21.23 8.92 -5.47
C GLY A 207 21.58 9.08 -6.95
N THR A 208 20.60 9.30 -7.84
CA THR A 208 20.84 9.43 -9.29
C THR A 208 21.82 10.56 -9.62
N VAL A 209 21.69 11.70 -8.92
CA VAL A 209 22.61 12.83 -9.09
C VAL A 209 24.02 12.48 -8.63
N LEU A 210 24.15 11.78 -7.49
CA LEU A 210 25.46 11.33 -6.97
C LEU A 210 26.14 10.35 -7.93
N LEU A 211 25.36 9.44 -8.54
CA LEU A 211 25.89 8.53 -9.54
C LEU A 211 26.45 9.31 -10.74
N LEU A 212 25.70 10.29 -11.26
CA LEU A 212 26.17 11.12 -12.39
C LEU A 212 27.41 11.93 -12.04
N GLN A 213 27.48 12.51 -10.84
CA GLN A 213 28.66 13.23 -10.34
C GLN A 213 29.89 12.34 -10.18
N ALA A 214 29.72 11.07 -9.84
CA ALA A 214 30.81 10.12 -9.69
C ALA A 214 31.36 9.63 -11.04
N LEU A 215 30.70 9.93 -12.16
CA LEU A 215 31.08 9.51 -13.52
C LEU A 215 31.81 10.62 -14.30
N VAL A 216 31.92 11.81 -13.73
CA VAL A 216 32.64 12.97 -14.28
C VAL A 216 34.01 13.09 -13.63
#